data_320b4291494c32b0824bb878c40bb27d
#
_entry.id   320b4291494c32b0824bb878c40bb27d
#
_cell.length_a   1.000
_cell.length_b   1.000
_cell.length_c   1.000
_cell.angle_alpha   90.00
_cell.angle_beta   90.00
_cell.angle_gamma   90.00
#
_symmetry.space_group_name_H-M   'P 1'
#
loop_
_entity.id
_entity.type
_entity.pdbx_description
1 polymer ?
#
loop_
_entity_poly.entity_id
_entity_poly.type
_entity_poly.pdbx_seq_one_letter_code
_entity_poly.pdbx_strand_id
1 'polypeptide(L)'
;MTRENPLSHHEKLRYDYLLKNIHYLNEREKREFDFLQAKLDKPQQEVHQLYREDMEEIEDLEELPQEESNIGLPTYSNRSRSSRHKVPKQKVKKEIFKPEKMEKPKKIKRFSFKRLFAWIFTFLLCVLVGMTIMFLKGLQATNPDKPQDAKAARVEVFNGQDTRDGVNILILGTDGRIGQNSAETRTDSIMVLNVSGKDKKIKLVSFMRDNLVYIDGYSQIINGQKQVDHKLNLAYELGEQEGHQGAEMVRKVLKDNFDLDIKYYALVDFQAFATAIDTLFPDGVTIDAQFSTLNGVPVTEATVGDDLHATETESPTQTIRAGKQQMNGSTLLNYARFRDDDEGDYGRTRRQQQVMTAVLQQIKDPTKLFTGSEALGKVFAMTSTNLPYTFLLTNGLSVLDGAQNGIKRITVPELGDWVDDYDVYGGLSLRIDQEAYKNKLSQFGLR
;
A
#
# COMPACT_ATOMS: atom_id res chain seq x y z
N MET A 1 -25.66 39.37 -1.33
CA MET A 1 -26.04 37.98 -1.35
C MET A 1 -25.28 37.34 -2.51
N THR A 2 -24.13 36.79 -2.26
CA THR A 2 -23.35 35.99 -3.25
C THR A 2 -24.08 34.67 -3.44
N ARG A 3 -24.59 34.40 -4.64
CA ARG A 3 -25.13 33.11 -5.01
C ARG A 3 -24.01 32.09 -4.89
N GLU A 4 -24.10 31.17 -3.95
CA GLU A 4 -23.24 29.99 -3.91
C GLU A 4 -23.36 29.25 -5.24
N ASN A 5 -22.25 28.90 -5.82
CA ASN A 5 -22.19 28.20 -7.10
C ASN A 5 -22.71 26.77 -6.85
N PRO A 6 -23.77 26.29 -7.53
CA PRO A 6 -24.35 24.98 -7.28
C PRO A 6 -23.44 23.81 -7.71
N LEU A 7 -22.39 24.09 -8.48
CA LEU A 7 -21.37 23.11 -8.86
C LEU A 7 -20.18 23.16 -7.90
N SER A 8 -19.67 22.00 -7.52
CA SER A 8 -18.35 21.89 -6.87
C SER A 8 -17.26 22.45 -7.78
N HIS A 9 -16.09 22.70 -7.25
CA HIS A 9 -14.98 23.23 -8.05
C HIS A 9 -14.62 22.28 -9.21
N HIS A 10 -14.58 20.97 -8.97
CA HIS A 10 -14.35 19.94 -9.99
C HIS A 10 -15.47 19.88 -11.05
N GLU A 11 -16.71 19.88 -10.62
CA GLU A 11 -17.85 19.91 -11.55
C GLU A 11 -17.83 21.13 -12.44
N LYS A 12 -17.40 22.27 -11.90
CA LYS A 12 -17.24 23.49 -12.71
C LYS A 12 -16.14 23.35 -13.74
N LEU A 13 -14.97 22.84 -13.35
CA LEU A 13 -13.86 22.60 -14.28
C LEU A 13 -14.26 21.60 -15.37
N ARG A 14 -14.95 20.52 -15.00
CA ARG A 14 -15.46 19.51 -15.93
C ARG A 14 -16.52 20.10 -16.88
N TYR A 15 -17.43 20.90 -16.37
CA TYR A 15 -18.42 21.62 -17.17
C TYR A 15 -17.75 22.57 -18.17
N ASP A 16 -16.76 23.36 -17.75
CA ASP A 16 -16.03 24.28 -18.61
C ASP A 16 -15.27 23.55 -19.72
N TYR A 17 -14.71 22.37 -19.41
CA TYR A 17 -14.07 21.50 -20.40
C TYR A 17 -15.07 20.95 -21.42
N LEU A 18 -16.18 20.38 -20.95
CA LEU A 18 -17.21 19.83 -21.84
C LEU A 18 -17.82 20.91 -22.71
N LEU A 19 -18.04 22.10 -22.16
CA LEU A 19 -18.55 23.25 -22.91
C LEU A 19 -17.58 23.68 -24.03
N LYS A 20 -16.27 23.73 -23.76
CA LYS A 20 -15.26 24.04 -24.77
C LYS A 20 -15.19 23.02 -25.91
N ASN A 21 -15.49 21.76 -25.61
CA ASN A 21 -15.39 20.65 -26.54
C ASN A 21 -16.76 20.13 -27.02
N ILE A 22 -17.82 20.91 -26.89
CA ILE A 22 -19.22 20.50 -27.09
C ILE A 22 -19.49 19.80 -28.42
N HIS A 23 -18.75 20.15 -29.46
CA HIS A 23 -18.89 19.56 -30.79
C HIS A 23 -18.18 18.21 -31.00
N TYR A 24 -17.34 17.82 -30.02
CA TYR A 24 -16.53 16.60 -30.05
C TYR A 24 -16.88 15.60 -28.96
N LEU A 25 -17.90 15.91 -28.15
CA LEU A 25 -18.34 15.05 -27.04
C LEU A 25 -18.91 13.72 -27.54
N ASN A 26 -18.47 12.63 -26.92
CA ASN A 26 -19.10 11.34 -27.09
C ASN A 26 -20.46 11.28 -26.33
N GLU A 27 -21.25 10.23 -26.51
CA GLU A 27 -22.60 10.12 -25.94
C GLU A 27 -22.59 10.09 -24.38
N ARG A 28 -21.52 9.62 -23.76
CA ARG A 28 -21.34 9.63 -22.29
C ARG A 28 -21.04 11.04 -21.81
N GLU A 29 -20.15 11.73 -22.48
CA GLU A 29 -19.77 13.11 -22.16
C GLU A 29 -20.93 14.10 -22.41
N LYS A 30 -21.75 13.86 -23.42
CA LYS A 30 -22.97 14.64 -23.62
C LYS A 30 -23.95 14.50 -22.45
N ARG A 31 -24.20 13.27 -22.00
CA ARG A 31 -25.06 13.02 -20.81
C ARG A 31 -24.48 13.68 -19.56
N GLU A 32 -23.17 13.60 -19.36
CA GLU A 32 -22.48 14.27 -18.24
C GLU A 32 -22.61 15.80 -18.35
N PHE A 33 -22.46 16.36 -19.54
CA PHE A 33 -22.65 17.79 -19.79
C PHE A 33 -24.08 18.23 -19.47
N ASP A 34 -25.09 17.49 -19.97
CA ASP A 34 -26.51 17.78 -19.73
C ASP A 34 -26.84 17.72 -18.22
N PHE A 35 -26.27 16.76 -17.51
CA PHE A 35 -26.42 16.65 -16.05
C PHE A 35 -25.82 17.85 -15.31
N LEU A 36 -24.57 18.23 -15.63
CA LEU A 36 -23.92 19.40 -15.02
C LEU A 36 -24.63 20.70 -15.36
N GLN A 37 -25.17 20.83 -16.56
CA GLN A 37 -25.96 21.97 -16.97
C GLN A 37 -27.30 22.03 -16.25
N ALA A 38 -27.99 20.91 -16.10
CA ALA A 38 -29.23 20.82 -15.32
C ALA A 38 -29.02 21.18 -13.85
N LYS A 39 -27.86 20.84 -13.28
CA LYS A 39 -27.47 21.22 -11.90
C LYS A 39 -27.20 22.70 -11.74
N LEU A 40 -26.77 23.40 -12.79
CA LEU A 40 -26.64 24.87 -12.82
C LEU A 40 -27.97 25.59 -12.88
N ASP A 41 -28.95 25.03 -13.62
CA ASP A 41 -30.20 25.68 -13.96
C ASP A 41 -31.33 25.40 -12.93
N LYS A 42 -31.20 24.38 -12.08
CA LYS A 42 -32.24 23.94 -11.13
C LYS A 42 -31.88 24.26 -9.67
N PRO A 43 -32.87 24.62 -8.81
CA PRO A 43 -32.65 24.76 -7.38
C PRO A 43 -32.36 23.42 -6.72
N GLN A 44 -31.43 23.40 -5.75
CA GLN A 44 -30.87 22.22 -5.06
C GLN A 44 -31.87 21.14 -4.60
N GLN A 45 -33.13 21.45 -4.39
CA GLN A 45 -34.15 20.51 -3.93
C GLN A 45 -34.62 19.53 -5.00
N GLU A 46 -34.62 19.89 -6.29
CA GLU A 46 -35.03 18.98 -7.37
C GLU A 46 -33.94 18.00 -7.82
N VAL A 47 -32.67 18.34 -7.62
CA VAL A 47 -31.53 17.48 -7.98
C VAL A 47 -31.43 16.28 -7.03
N HIS A 48 -31.82 16.44 -5.75
CA HIS A 48 -31.85 15.33 -4.78
C HIS A 48 -32.92 14.27 -5.08
N GLN A 49 -34.00 14.64 -5.79
CA GLN A 49 -35.06 13.71 -6.19
C GLN A 49 -34.59 12.83 -7.36
N LEU A 50 -33.90 13.40 -8.35
CA LEU A 50 -33.32 12.66 -9.47
C LEU A 50 -32.28 11.63 -9.04
N TYR A 51 -31.44 11.98 -8.02
CA TYR A 51 -30.46 11.03 -7.46
C TYR A 51 -31.11 9.87 -6.70
N ARG A 52 -32.31 10.07 -6.15
CA ARG A 52 -33.03 9.01 -5.43
C ARG A 52 -33.71 8.02 -6.38
N GLU A 53 -34.22 8.49 -7.49
CA GLU A 53 -34.84 7.64 -8.51
C GLU A 53 -33.80 6.76 -9.22
N ASP A 54 -32.59 7.29 -9.54
CA ASP A 54 -31.50 6.51 -10.14
C ASP A 54 -30.87 5.50 -9.18
N MET A 55 -30.87 5.78 -7.85
CA MET A 55 -30.33 4.86 -6.83
C MET A 55 -31.33 3.77 -6.44
N GLU A 56 -32.65 4.04 -6.45
CA GLU A 56 -33.68 3.03 -6.21
C GLU A 56 -33.74 1.98 -7.34
N GLU A 57 -33.41 2.35 -8.59
CA GLU A 57 -33.32 1.41 -9.72
C GLU A 57 -32.08 0.48 -9.64
N ILE A 58 -31.05 0.84 -8.86
CA ILE A 58 -29.84 0.03 -8.64
C ILE A 58 -30.00 -0.88 -7.41
N GLU A 59 -30.72 -0.47 -6.36
CA GLU A 59 -30.97 -1.28 -5.17
C GLU A 59 -31.90 -2.46 -5.41
N ASP A 60 -32.84 -2.37 -6.36
CA ASP A 60 -33.76 -3.47 -6.72
C ASP A 60 -33.08 -4.66 -7.45
N LEU A 61 -31.77 -4.58 -7.73
CA LEU A 61 -31.02 -5.65 -8.41
C LEU A 61 -30.09 -6.47 -7.47
N GLU A 62 -29.99 -6.15 -6.19
CA GLU A 62 -29.08 -6.80 -5.24
C GLU A 62 -29.73 -7.54 -4.06
N GLU A 63 -31.02 -7.82 -4.06
CA GLU A 63 -31.58 -8.71 -3.05
C GLU A 63 -31.47 -10.19 -3.45
N LEU A 64 -30.35 -10.84 -3.08
CA LEU A 64 -30.25 -12.29 -2.95
C LEU A 64 -30.51 -12.70 -1.49
N PRO A 65 -31.29 -13.78 -1.24
CA PRO A 65 -31.77 -14.11 0.09
C PRO A 65 -30.64 -14.56 1.03
N GLN A 66 -30.57 -13.96 2.20
CA GLN A 66 -29.74 -14.43 3.30
C GLN A 66 -30.40 -15.64 3.98
N GLU A 67 -29.78 -16.80 3.90
CA GLU A 67 -30.13 -17.94 4.74
C GLU A 67 -29.69 -17.69 6.20
N GLU A 68 -30.68 -17.58 7.08
CA GLU A 68 -30.46 -17.60 8.52
C GLU A 68 -30.02 -19.00 9.00
N SER A 69 -28.76 -19.15 9.36
CA SER A 69 -28.31 -20.32 10.13
C SER A 69 -28.30 -19.99 11.64
N ASN A 70 -29.40 -20.39 12.29
CA ASN A 70 -29.50 -20.45 13.74
C ASN A 70 -28.61 -21.58 14.26
N ILE A 71 -27.48 -21.24 14.87
CA ILE A 71 -26.73 -22.17 15.73
C ILE A 71 -26.65 -21.56 17.14
N GLY A 72 -27.52 -22.08 18.01
CA GLY A 72 -27.57 -21.70 19.40
C GLY A 72 -26.35 -22.18 20.19
N LEU A 73 -25.74 -21.25 20.91
CA LEU A 73 -24.70 -21.53 21.91
C LEU A 73 -25.37 -21.99 23.23
N PRO A 74 -24.86 -23.02 23.93
CA PRO A 74 -25.38 -23.44 25.22
C PRO A 74 -24.92 -22.49 26.32
N THR A 75 -25.90 -21.94 27.02
CA THR A 75 -25.73 -21.13 28.24
C THR A 75 -25.32 -22.01 29.44
N TYR A 76 -24.18 -21.71 30.05
CA TYR A 76 -23.81 -22.28 31.37
C TYR A 76 -24.52 -21.53 32.48
N SER A 77 -25.38 -22.25 33.20
CA SER A 77 -26.08 -21.77 34.37
C SER A 77 -25.22 -21.95 35.63
N ASN A 78 -24.86 -20.84 36.26
CA ASN A 78 -24.36 -20.83 37.65
C ASN A 78 -25.48 -21.13 38.63
N ARG A 79 -25.39 -22.22 39.36
CA ARG A 79 -26.15 -22.39 40.62
C ARG A 79 -25.23 -22.90 41.72
N SER A 80 -24.88 -21.99 42.60
CA SER A 80 -24.44 -22.31 43.96
C SER A 80 -25.65 -22.76 44.81
N ARG A 81 -25.54 -23.84 45.55
CA ARG A 81 -26.23 -23.99 46.85
C ARG A 81 -25.57 -25.07 47.66
N SER A 82 -25.10 -24.63 48.85
CA SER A 82 -24.68 -25.45 49.97
C SER A 82 -25.82 -26.31 50.49
N SER A 83 -25.58 -27.55 50.82
CA SER A 83 -26.32 -28.24 51.83
C SER A 83 -25.40 -29.16 52.65
N ARG A 84 -25.27 -28.81 53.95
CA ARG A 84 -24.64 -29.63 54.96
C ARG A 84 -25.47 -30.89 55.18
N HIS A 85 -24.86 -32.06 55.00
CA HIS A 85 -25.39 -33.29 55.59
C HIS A 85 -24.40 -33.78 56.69
N LYS A 86 -24.93 -33.92 57.92
CA LYS A 86 -24.28 -34.55 59.04
C LYS A 86 -24.29 -36.08 58.85
N VAL A 87 -23.13 -36.72 58.96
CA VAL A 87 -23.00 -38.18 59.01
C VAL A 87 -22.66 -38.63 60.44
N PRO A 88 -23.27 -39.73 60.94
CA PRO A 88 -23.15 -40.15 62.34
C PRO A 88 -21.81 -40.84 62.60
N LYS A 89 -21.34 -40.65 63.83
CA LYS A 89 -20.11 -41.27 64.36
C LYS A 89 -20.30 -42.77 64.55
N GLN A 90 -19.60 -43.63 63.84
CA GLN A 90 -19.33 -45.00 64.15
C GLN A 90 -17.97 -45.14 64.82
N LYS A 91 -17.94 -45.80 65.98
CA LYS A 91 -16.72 -46.17 66.69
C LYS A 91 -16.03 -47.33 65.98
N VAL A 92 -14.80 -47.12 65.50
CA VAL A 92 -13.95 -48.18 64.99
C VAL A 92 -12.81 -48.47 65.97
N LYS A 93 -12.60 -49.75 66.18
CA LYS A 93 -11.58 -50.32 67.04
C LYS A 93 -10.17 -49.94 66.58
N LYS A 94 -9.30 -49.66 67.55
CA LYS A 94 -7.88 -49.44 67.35
C LYS A 94 -7.20 -50.76 66.93
N GLU A 95 -6.78 -50.90 65.72
CA GLU A 95 -5.71 -51.81 65.30
C GLU A 95 -4.40 -51.06 65.23
N ILE A 96 -3.38 -51.66 65.88
CA ILE A 96 -2.02 -51.06 65.89
C ILE A 96 -1.33 -51.41 64.64
N PHE A 97 -1.27 -50.42 63.74
CA PHE A 97 -0.42 -50.52 62.53
C PHE A 97 1.00 -50.07 62.84
N LYS A 98 1.97 -50.93 62.51
CA LYS A 98 3.39 -50.57 62.49
C LYS A 98 3.63 -49.41 61.50
N PRO A 99 4.51 -48.41 61.74
CA PRO A 99 4.77 -47.31 60.85
C PRO A 99 5.53 -47.83 59.67
N GLU A 100 4.87 -47.81 58.51
CA GLU A 100 5.50 -47.93 57.19
C GLU A 100 6.36 -46.70 56.98
N LYS A 101 7.62 -46.87 56.48
CA LYS A 101 8.53 -45.79 56.21
C LYS A 101 7.91 -44.90 55.19
N MET A 102 7.46 -43.72 55.59
CA MET A 102 7.07 -42.67 54.63
C MET A 102 8.23 -42.36 53.70
N GLU A 103 8.06 -42.67 52.39
CA GLU A 103 8.92 -42.12 51.37
C GLU A 103 8.86 -40.59 51.39
N LYS A 104 10.01 -39.96 51.53
CA LYS A 104 10.10 -38.49 51.54
C LYS A 104 9.46 -37.95 50.25
N PRO A 105 8.54 -36.97 50.30
CA PRO A 105 7.91 -36.41 49.15
C PRO A 105 8.99 -35.92 48.21
N LYS A 106 8.98 -36.39 46.94
CA LYS A 106 9.88 -35.91 45.90
C LYS A 106 9.72 -34.38 45.82
N LYS A 107 10.78 -33.65 46.13
CA LYS A 107 10.81 -32.19 46.02
C LYS A 107 10.42 -31.81 44.63
N ILE A 108 9.21 -31.31 44.39
CA ILE A 108 8.80 -30.67 43.17
C ILE A 108 9.79 -29.53 42.97
N LYS A 109 10.64 -29.67 41.95
CA LYS A 109 11.59 -28.62 41.57
C LYS A 109 10.79 -27.36 41.28
N ARG A 110 10.80 -26.38 42.18
CA ARG A 110 10.19 -25.07 41.93
C ARG A 110 10.78 -24.53 40.66
N PHE A 111 9.94 -24.41 39.65
CA PHE A 111 10.31 -23.84 38.37
C PHE A 111 10.78 -22.41 38.62
N SER A 112 12.07 -22.14 38.43
CA SER A 112 12.62 -20.82 38.69
C SER A 112 12.23 -19.91 37.50
N PHE A 113 11.28 -19.01 37.72
CA PHE A 113 10.87 -17.98 36.75
C PHE A 113 12.09 -17.23 36.16
N LYS A 114 13.14 -17.03 36.96
CA LYS A 114 14.40 -16.42 36.46
C LYS A 114 15.07 -17.26 35.37
N ARG A 115 15.04 -18.60 35.48
CA ARG A 115 15.63 -19.48 34.45
C ARG A 115 14.77 -19.51 33.20
N LEU A 116 13.43 -19.54 33.34
CA LEU A 116 12.53 -19.46 32.20
C LEU A 116 12.72 -18.14 31.46
N PHE A 117 12.81 -17.03 32.18
CA PHE A 117 13.04 -15.71 31.59
C PHE A 117 14.41 -15.64 30.88
N ALA A 118 15.46 -16.20 31.48
CA ALA A 118 16.76 -16.29 30.84
C ALA A 118 16.74 -17.13 29.57
N TRP A 119 16.03 -18.27 29.53
CA TRP A 119 15.88 -19.09 28.33
C TRP A 119 15.11 -18.37 27.21
N ILE A 120 14.01 -17.69 27.54
CA ILE A 120 13.22 -16.88 26.60
C ILE A 120 14.12 -15.74 26.04
N PHE A 121 14.83 -15.03 26.91
CA PHE A 121 15.73 -13.96 26.49
C PHE A 121 16.84 -14.46 25.56
N THR A 122 17.46 -15.60 25.91
CA THR A 122 18.51 -16.21 25.07
C THR A 122 17.93 -16.63 23.71
N PHE A 123 16.73 -17.23 23.70
CA PHE A 123 16.05 -17.60 22.46
C PHE A 123 15.78 -16.39 21.57
N LEU A 124 15.20 -15.30 22.14
CA LEU A 124 14.96 -14.06 21.40
C LEU A 124 16.23 -13.42 20.86
N LEU A 125 17.30 -13.46 21.65
CA LEU A 125 18.63 -12.98 21.23
C LEU A 125 19.16 -13.80 20.05
N CYS A 126 19.04 -15.12 20.09
CA CYS A 126 19.45 -15.99 18.99
C CYS A 126 18.65 -15.71 17.70
N VAL A 127 17.33 -15.47 17.82
CA VAL A 127 16.48 -15.10 16.68
C VAL A 127 16.97 -13.76 16.09
N LEU A 128 17.19 -12.76 16.94
CA LEU A 128 17.68 -11.44 16.50
C LEU A 128 19.04 -11.54 15.78
N VAL A 129 19.97 -12.29 16.35
CA VAL A 129 21.28 -12.54 15.72
C VAL A 129 21.11 -13.27 14.39
N GLY A 130 20.26 -14.29 14.32
CA GLY A 130 19.94 -15.01 13.09
C GLY A 130 19.37 -14.08 12.00
N MET A 131 18.41 -13.22 12.35
CA MET A 131 17.86 -12.21 11.42
C MET A 131 18.94 -11.24 10.92
N THR A 132 19.82 -10.79 11.81
CA THR A 132 20.92 -9.89 11.44
C THR A 132 21.91 -10.59 10.48
N ILE A 133 22.25 -11.85 10.72
CA ILE A 133 23.12 -12.64 9.82
C ILE A 133 22.45 -12.78 8.44
N MET A 134 21.15 -13.09 8.39
CA MET A 134 20.42 -13.21 7.11
C MET A 134 20.36 -11.87 6.38
N PHE A 135 20.15 -10.77 7.08
CA PHE A 135 20.19 -9.43 6.51
C PHE A 135 21.59 -9.12 5.90
N LEU A 136 22.67 -9.39 6.65
CA LEU A 136 24.04 -9.20 6.15
C LEU A 136 24.34 -10.11 4.94
N LYS A 137 23.85 -11.35 4.94
CA LYS A 137 23.92 -12.25 3.78
C LYS A 137 23.20 -11.64 2.57
N GLY A 138 22.01 -11.06 2.78
CA GLY A 138 21.27 -10.36 1.73
C GLY A 138 22.06 -9.16 1.18
N LEU A 139 22.64 -8.34 2.04
CA LEU A 139 23.49 -7.21 1.65
C LEU A 139 24.73 -7.64 0.80
N GLN A 140 25.29 -8.82 1.09
CA GLN A 140 26.44 -9.37 0.38
C GLN A 140 26.07 -10.15 -0.89
N ALA A 141 24.80 -10.46 -1.09
CA ALA A 141 24.32 -11.16 -2.27
C ALA A 141 24.38 -10.25 -3.51
N THR A 142 25.59 -9.97 -3.95
CA THR A 142 25.85 -9.43 -5.28
C THR A 142 25.46 -10.51 -6.29
N ASN A 143 24.58 -10.15 -7.23
CA ASN A 143 24.18 -11.04 -8.30
C ASN A 143 25.44 -11.42 -9.11
N PRO A 144 25.86 -12.70 -9.17
CA PRO A 144 27.06 -13.12 -9.89
C PRO A 144 26.99 -12.84 -11.40
N ASP A 145 25.77 -12.63 -11.94
CA ASP A 145 25.54 -12.36 -13.36
C ASP A 145 25.54 -10.85 -13.70
N LYS A 146 25.75 -9.97 -12.71
CA LYS A 146 25.85 -8.52 -12.96
C LYS A 146 27.31 -8.11 -13.14
N PRO A 147 27.62 -7.29 -14.17
CA PRO A 147 28.93 -6.65 -14.28
C PRO A 147 29.27 -5.88 -12.98
N GLN A 148 30.53 -5.86 -12.59
CA GLN A 148 31.07 -5.18 -11.39
C GLN A 148 30.71 -3.69 -11.28
N ASP A 149 30.04 -3.13 -12.28
CA ASP A 149 29.62 -1.72 -12.34
C ASP A 149 28.20 -1.46 -11.79
N ALA A 150 27.47 -2.46 -11.36
CA ALA A 150 26.25 -2.25 -10.58
C ALA A 150 26.64 -1.71 -9.20
N LYS A 151 26.99 -0.42 -9.15
CA LYS A 151 27.21 0.31 -7.90
C LYS A 151 25.95 0.16 -7.08
N ALA A 152 26.12 -0.25 -5.81
CA ALA A 152 25.04 -0.14 -4.83
C ALA A 152 24.40 1.24 -4.99
N ALA A 153 23.08 1.29 -5.09
CA ALA A 153 22.37 2.54 -5.27
C ALA A 153 22.84 3.52 -4.19
N ARG A 154 23.24 4.73 -4.61
CA ARG A 154 23.71 5.74 -3.66
C ARG A 154 22.52 6.16 -2.80
N VAL A 155 22.72 6.22 -1.50
CA VAL A 155 21.77 6.86 -0.60
C VAL A 155 21.74 8.35 -0.94
N GLU A 156 20.59 8.85 -1.34
CA GLU A 156 20.38 10.25 -1.65
C GLU A 156 20.28 11.09 -0.37
N VAL A 157 20.55 12.38 -0.49
CA VAL A 157 20.24 13.34 0.58
C VAL A 157 18.73 13.41 0.72
N PHE A 158 18.22 13.13 1.90
CA PHE A 158 16.78 13.14 2.18
C PHE A 158 16.50 13.76 3.54
N ASN A 159 15.85 14.92 3.56
CA ASN A 159 15.55 15.68 4.76
C ASN A 159 14.17 15.26 5.34
N GLY A 160 14.13 14.00 5.80
CA GLY A 160 12.91 13.40 6.32
C GLY A 160 12.33 14.13 7.53
N GLN A 161 11.00 14.22 7.58
CA GLN A 161 10.24 14.88 8.64
C GLN A 161 9.32 13.89 9.34
N ASP A 162 9.22 14.04 10.67
CA ASP A 162 8.31 13.21 11.48
C ASP A 162 6.85 13.58 11.22
N THR A 163 6.00 12.56 11.14
CA THR A 163 4.55 12.71 10.99
C THR A 163 3.85 12.77 12.33
N ARG A 164 2.66 13.36 12.40
CA ARG A 164 1.86 13.45 13.64
C ARG A 164 1.32 12.09 14.09
N ASP A 165 1.06 11.18 13.16
CA ASP A 165 0.51 9.86 13.44
C ASP A 165 1.16 8.81 12.55
N GLY A 166 1.86 7.87 13.18
CA GLY A 166 2.63 6.84 12.48
C GLY A 166 3.89 7.38 11.80
N VAL A 167 4.36 6.67 10.80
CA VAL A 167 5.54 7.03 10.01
C VAL A 167 5.21 6.91 8.53
N ASN A 168 5.36 8.00 7.79
CA ASN A 168 5.21 8.02 6.34
C ASN A 168 6.54 7.63 5.66
N ILE A 169 6.47 6.65 4.78
CA ILE A 169 7.57 6.14 3.96
C ILE A 169 7.20 6.36 2.50
N LEU A 170 8.01 7.12 1.77
CA LEU A 170 7.87 7.32 0.34
C LEU A 170 8.43 6.11 -0.40
N ILE A 171 7.63 5.48 -1.23
CA ILE A 171 8.03 4.37 -2.10
C ILE A 171 7.98 4.88 -3.53
N LEU A 172 9.12 4.85 -4.20
CA LEU A 172 9.29 5.26 -5.58
C LEU A 172 9.68 4.05 -6.42
N GLY A 173 8.87 3.75 -7.44
CA GLY A 173 9.19 2.75 -8.45
C GLY A 173 9.76 3.41 -9.68
N THR A 174 10.97 3.03 -10.07
CA THR A 174 11.63 3.56 -11.27
C THR A 174 11.73 2.51 -12.36
N ASP A 175 11.67 2.96 -13.60
CA ASP A 175 11.88 2.14 -14.79
C ASP A 175 13.38 2.07 -15.19
N GLY A 176 14.27 2.55 -14.32
CA GLY A 176 15.71 2.59 -14.57
C GLY A 176 16.25 1.21 -14.97
N ARG A 177 16.85 1.14 -16.16
CA ARG A 177 17.53 -0.07 -16.66
C ARG A 177 18.99 0.00 -16.28
N ILE A 178 19.63 -1.17 -16.13
CA ILE A 178 21.06 -1.28 -15.86
C ILE A 178 21.84 -0.51 -16.94
N GLY A 179 22.65 0.46 -16.52
CA GLY A 179 23.45 1.29 -17.42
C GLY A 179 22.78 2.55 -17.92
N GLN A 180 21.50 2.77 -17.62
CA GLN A 180 20.81 4.02 -17.92
C GLN A 180 21.24 5.13 -16.96
N ASN A 181 21.35 6.37 -17.47
CA ASN A 181 21.65 7.54 -16.63
C ASN A 181 20.45 7.84 -15.73
N SER A 182 20.64 7.92 -14.41
CA SER A 182 19.58 8.22 -13.45
C SER A 182 18.89 9.57 -13.74
N ALA A 183 19.61 10.52 -14.32
CA ALA A 183 19.07 11.82 -14.72
C ALA A 183 17.99 11.78 -15.85
N GLU A 184 17.80 10.63 -16.49
CA GLU A 184 16.77 10.41 -17.52
C GLU A 184 15.67 9.46 -17.00
N THR A 185 15.77 9.01 -15.76
CA THR A 185 14.85 8.05 -15.16
C THR A 185 13.66 8.78 -14.55
N ARG A 186 12.45 8.31 -14.84
CA ARG A 186 11.21 8.80 -14.22
C ARG A 186 10.66 7.80 -13.24
N THR A 187 9.86 8.29 -12.30
CA THR A 187 9.10 7.43 -11.40
C THR A 187 7.75 7.09 -11.99
N ASP A 188 7.51 5.81 -12.23
CA ASP A 188 6.21 5.30 -12.70
C ASP A 188 5.24 5.01 -11.55
N SER A 189 5.77 4.78 -10.36
CA SER A 189 5.01 4.53 -9.14
C SER A 189 5.44 5.49 -8.04
N ILE A 190 4.49 6.26 -7.51
CA ILE A 190 4.72 7.20 -6.40
C ILE A 190 3.70 6.86 -5.32
N MET A 191 4.18 6.28 -4.23
CA MET A 191 3.32 5.83 -3.12
C MET A 191 3.83 6.35 -1.78
N VAL A 192 2.90 6.58 -0.85
CA VAL A 192 3.21 6.84 0.55
C VAL A 192 2.59 5.74 1.40
N LEU A 193 3.43 5.01 2.12
CA LEU A 193 3.04 3.99 3.07
C LEU A 193 3.12 4.58 4.48
N ASN A 194 1.99 4.64 5.19
CA ASN A 194 1.96 5.00 6.61
C ASN A 194 1.82 3.73 7.46
N VAL A 195 2.72 3.59 8.41
CA VAL A 195 2.78 2.45 9.34
C VAL A 195 2.85 2.94 10.79
N SER A 196 2.52 2.05 11.71
CA SER A 196 2.60 2.32 13.17
C SER A 196 1.74 3.51 13.65
N GLY A 197 0.65 3.82 12.93
CA GLY A 197 -0.34 4.80 13.36
C GLY A 197 -1.17 4.32 14.57
N LYS A 198 -1.85 5.27 15.23
CA LYS A 198 -2.68 4.99 16.42
C LYS A 198 -3.83 4.03 16.14
N ASP A 199 -4.37 4.04 14.94
CA ASP A 199 -5.44 3.12 14.50
C ASP A 199 -4.93 1.70 14.19
N LYS A 200 -3.60 1.46 14.32
CA LYS A 200 -2.92 0.19 14.06
C LYS A 200 -3.22 -0.40 12.67
N LYS A 201 -3.52 0.42 11.70
CA LYS A 201 -3.76 0.02 10.32
C LYS A 201 -2.64 0.53 9.42
N ILE A 202 -2.35 -0.22 8.38
CA ILE A 202 -1.51 0.27 7.30
C ILE A 202 -2.35 1.15 6.39
N LYS A 203 -1.81 2.30 6.00
CA LYS A 203 -2.43 3.20 5.03
C LYS A 203 -1.52 3.31 3.81
N LEU A 204 -2.06 3.10 2.64
CA LEU A 204 -1.34 3.17 1.37
C LEU A 204 -2.01 4.22 0.49
N VAL A 205 -1.26 5.25 0.14
CA VAL A 205 -1.69 6.29 -0.80
C VAL A 205 -0.85 6.19 -2.06
N SER A 206 -1.50 6.07 -3.21
CA SER A 206 -0.84 6.10 -4.52
C SER A 206 -1.15 7.41 -5.20
N PHE A 207 -0.13 8.10 -5.67
CA PHE A 207 -0.26 9.32 -6.47
C PHE A 207 -0.11 8.97 -7.94
N MET A 208 -1.07 9.37 -8.77
CA MET A 208 -0.92 9.22 -10.20
C MET A 208 0.21 10.11 -10.70
N ARG A 209 1.10 9.53 -11.50
CA ARG A 209 2.33 10.20 -11.99
C ARG A 209 2.05 11.45 -12.81
N ASP A 210 0.90 11.50 -13.49
CA ASP A 210 0.49 12.58 -14.39
C ASP A 210 -0.29 13.71 -13.68
N ASN A 211 -0.39 13.68 -12.32
CA ASN A 211 -0.96 14.79 -11.55
C ASN A 211 -0.20 16.08 -11.82
N LEU A 212 -0.91 17.15 -12.12
CA LEU A 212 -0.33 18.49 -12.15
C LEU A 212 -0.03 18.97 -10.74
N VAL A 213 1.21 19.39 -10.53
CA VAL A 213 1.74 19.88 -9.27
C VAL A 213 2.55 21.17 -9.47
N TYR A 214 2.70 21.92 -8.39
CA TYR A 214 3.69 22.98 -8.28
C TYR A 214 5.04 22.36 -7.91
N ILE A 215 6.08 22.70 -8.65
CA ILE A 215 7.47 22.32 -8.35
C ILE A 215 8.27 23.61 -8.12
N ASP A 216 8.75 23.80 -6.89
CA ASP A 216 9.50 25.00 -6.53
C ASP A 216 10.78 25.14 -7.36
N GLY A 217 11.04 26.34 -7.85
CA GLY A 217 12.14 26.63 -8.78
C GLY A 217 11.85 26.34 -10.24
N TYR A 218 10.80 25.59 -10.58
CA TYR A 218 10.44 25.22 -11.95
C TYR A 218 9.05 25.74 -12.38
N SER A 219 8.08 25.64 -11.50
CA SER A 219 6.72 26.14 -11.77
C SER A 219 6.65 27.65 -11.67
N GLN A 220 5.77 28.24 -12.48
CA GLN A 220 5.55 29.67 -12.50
C GLN A 220 4.79 30.15 -11.26
N ILE A 221 5.05 31.42 -10.88
CA ILE A 221 4.26 32.16 -9.88
C ILE A 221 3.65 33.33 -10.60
N ILE A 222 2.33 33.31 -10.79
CA ILE A 222 1.58 34.36 -11.47
C ILE A 222 0.73 35.11 -10.45
N ASN A 223 0.93 36.43 -10.33
CA ASN A 223 0.23 37.28 -9.35
C ASN A 223 0.31 36.75 -7.88
N GLY A 224 1.45 36.16 -7.53
CA GLY A 224 1.67 35.56 -6.20
C GLY A 224 1.02 34.19 -6.01
N GLN A 225 0.40 33.62 -7.04
CA GLN A 225 -0.20 32.30 -6.98
C GLN A 225 0.73 31.25 -7.63
N LYS A 226 1.02 30.18 -6.90
CA LYS A 226 1.76 29.02 -7.40
C LYS A 226 0.95 28.31 -8.49
N GLN A 227 1.55 28.11 -9.65
CA GLN A 227 0.90 27.40 -10.75
C GLN A 227 1.17 25.90 -10.64
N VAL A 228 0.14 25.10 -10.81
CA VAL A 228 0.24 23.62 -10.90
C VAL A 228 0.32 23.26 -12.38
N ASP A 229 1.53 23.17 -12.88
CA ASP A 229 1.83 23.19 -14.32
C ASP A 229 2.81 22.09 -14.77
N HIS A 230 3.33 21.28 -13.83
CA HIS A 230 4.23 20.16 -14.14
C HIS A 230 3.64 18.83 -13.66
N LYS A 231 3.99 17.73 -14.32
CA LYS A 231 3.64 16.37 -13.88
C LYS A 231 4.44 15.99 -12.65
N LEU A 232 3.81 15.26 -11.73
CA LEU A 232 4.42 14.81 -10.48
C LEU A 232 5.67 13.93 -10.71
N ASN A 233 5.67 13.06 -11.74
CA ASN A 233 6.80 12.19 -12.04
C ASN A 233 8.04 12.96 -12.53
N LEU A 234 7.87 14.17 -13.06
CA LEU A 234 8.99 15.03 -13.44
C LEU A 234 9.82 15.48 -12.24
N ALA A 235 9.20 15.56 -11.06
CA ALA A 235 9.92 15.98 -9.84
C ALA A 235 11.13 15.08 -9.54
N TYR A 236 11.04 13.77 -9.79
CA TYR A 236 12.16 12.86 -9.58
C TYR A 236 13.28 13.14 -10.58
N GLU A 237 12.96 13.25 -11.87
CA GLU A 237 13.92 13.54 -12.95
C GLU A 237 14.67 14.86 -12.69
N LEU A 238 13.95 15.92 -12.32
CA LEU A 238 14.56 17.22 -11.97
C LEU A 238 15.49 17.12 -10.77
N GLY A 239 15.08 16.41 -9.72
CA GLY A 239 15.93 16.20 -8.56
C GLY A 239 17.18 15.37 -8.86
N GLU A 240 17.13 14.41 -9.77
CA GLU A 240 18.29 13.66 -10.24
C GLU A 240 19.26 14.57 -11.01
N GLN A 241 18.75 15.48 -11.83
CA GLN A 241 19.56 16.48 -12.55
C GLN A 241 20.23 17.49 -11.60
N GLU A 242 19.60 17.80 -10.47
CA GLU A 242 20.15 18.69 -9.42
C GLU A 242 21.13 18.00 -8.45
N GLY A 243 21.77 16.92 -8.86
CA GLY A 243 22.82 16.25 -8.06
C GLY A 243 22.32 15.04 -7.28
N HIS A 244 21.50 14.22 -7.91
CA HIS A 244 20.96 12.96 -7.36
C HIS A 244 20.10 13.17 -6.10
N GLN A 245 19.12 14.07 -6.21
CA GLN A 245 18.16 14.39 -5.14
C GLN A 245 16.72 14.08 -5.56
N GLY A 246 16.50 13.06 -6.40
CA GLY A 246 15.19 12.73 -6.95
C GLY A 246 14.15 12.46 -5.86
N ALA A 247 14.48 11.62 -4.88
CA ALA A 247 13.57 11.32 -3.77
C ALA A 247 13.27 12.56 -2.89
N GLU A 248 14.28 13.40 -2.65
CA GLU A 248 14.10 14.65 -1.88
C GLU A 248 13.21 15.65 -2.64
N MET A 249 13.37 15.78 -3.95
CA MET A 249 12.51 16.65 -4.76
C MET A 249 11.06 16.18 -4.72
N VAL A 250 10.81 14.88 -4.89
CA VAL A 250 9.44 14.33 -4.76
C VAL A 250 8.88 14.58 -3.36
N ARG A 251 9.68 14.41 -2.30
CA ARG A 251 9.26 14.72 -0.92
C ARG A 251 8.82 16.18 -0.78
N LYS A 252 9.62 17.14 -1.30
CA LYS A 252 9.29 18.57 -1.26
C LYS A 252 7.99 18.86 -2.02
N VAL A 253 7.84 18.29 -3.20
CA VAL A 253 6.63 18.46 -4.03
C VAL A 253 5.40 17.91 -3.31
N LEU A 254 5.48 16.72 -2.67
CA LEU A 254 4.39 16.17 -1.89
C LEU A 254 4.08 17.02 -0.64
N LYS A 255 5.09 17.63 -0.02
CA LYS A 255 4.89 18.58 1.09
C LYS A 255 4.18 19.85 0.60
N ASP A 256 4.64 20.44 -0.48
CA ASP A 256 4.12 21.73 -0.96
C ASP A 256 2.68 21.63 -1.50
N ASN A 257 2.37 20.53 -2.22
CA ASN A 257 1.08 20.37 -2.87
C ASN A 257 0.05 19.67 -1.99
N PHE A 258 0.47 18.75 -1.12
CA PHE A 258 -0.44 17.90 -0.31
C PHE A 258 -0.21 18.01 1.20
N ASP A 259 0.77 18.83 1.64
CA ASP A 259 1.17 19.02 3.04
C ASP A 259 1.49 17.71 3.76
N LEU A 260 2.17 16.79 3.07
CA LEU A 260 2.60 15.50 3.62
C LEU A 260 4.01 15.58 4.18
N ASP A 261 4.16 15.22 5.45
CA ASP A 261 5.46 14.99 6.07
C ASP A 261 5.88 13.54 5.83
N ILE A 262 7.10 13.34 5.32
CA ILE A 262 7.63 12.03 4.96
C ILE A 262 8.97 11.85 5.63
N LYS A 263 9.15 10.73 6.37
CA LYS A 263 10.35 10.49 7.17
C LYS A 263 11.41 9.69 6.43
N TYR A 264 10.98 8.68 5.69
CA TYR A 264 11.87 7.77 4.99
C TYR A 264 11.46 7.61 3.54
N TYR A 265 12.40 7.14 2.72
CA TYR A 265 12.12 6.73 1.35
C TYR A 265 12.73 5.37 1.03
N ALA A 266 12.18 4.73 0.02
CA ALA A 266 12.72 3.57 -0.65
C ALA A 266 12.52 3.72 -2.16
N LEU A 267 13.62 3.73 -2.91
CA LEU A 267 13.63 3.74 -4.36
C LEU A 267 13.81 2.31 -4.83
N VAL A 268 12.87 1.76 -5.59
CA VAL A 268 12.85 0.36 -5.99
C VAL A 268 12.82 0.26 -7.51
N ASP A 269 13.86 -0.30 -8.10
CA ASP A 269 13.87 -0.66 -9.51
C ASP A 269 13.21 -2.03 -9.75
N PHE A 270 12.97 -2.37 -11.00
CA PHE A 270 12.30 -3.61 -11.40
C PHE A 270 13.04 -4.87 -10.95
N GLN A 271 14.38 -4.86 -11.04
CA GLN A 271 15.19 -6.00 -10.65
C GLN A 271 15.20 -6.21 -9.13
N ALA A 272 15.31 -5.11 -8.37
CA ALA A 272 15.23 -5.16 -6.91
C ALA A 272 13.86 -5.68 -6.44
N PHE A 273 12.78 -5.20 -7.07
CA PHE A 273 11.44 -5.68 -6.79
C PHE A 273 11.32 -7.19 -7.02
N ALA A 274 11.66 -7.66 -8.22
CA ALA A 274 11.55 -9.09 -8.55
C ALA A 274 12.40 -9.96 -7.62
N THR A 275 13.66 -9.56 -7.38
CA THR A 275 14.58 -10.27 -6.48
C THR A 275 14.06 -10.34 -5.04
N ALA A 276 13.45 -9.24 -4.55
CA ALA A 276 12.85 -9.21 -3.21
C ALA A 276 11.67 -10.19 -3.11
N ILE A 277 10.78 -10.18 -4.10
CA ILE A 277 9.62 -11.07 -4.16
C ILE A 277 10.07 -12.54 -4.19
N ASP A 278 10.99 -12.91 -5.07
CA ASP A 278 11.48 -14.29 -5.19
C ASP A 278 12.20 -14.79 -3.93
N THR A 279 12.86 -13.86 -3.21
CA THR A 279 13.50 -14.20 -1.93
C THR A 279 12.49 -14.37 -0.81
N LEU A 280 11.47 -13.48 -0.73
CA LEU A 280 10.41 -13.54 0.28
C LEU A 280 9.46 -14.71 0.05
N PHE A 281 9.14 -14.99 -1.19
CA PHE A 281 8.12 -15.93 -1.62
C PHE A 281 8.69 -16.86 -2.71
N PRO A 282 9.51 -17.86 -2.33
CA PRO A 282 10.10 -18.79 -3.31
C PRO A 282 9.06 -19.54 -4.16
N ASP A 283 7.85 -19.74 -3.60
CA ASP A 283 6.71 -20.36 -4.29
C ASP A 283 5.82 -19.33 -5.02
N GLY A 284 6.22 -18.07 -5.02
CA GLY A 284 5.46 -16.94 -5.56
C GLY A 284 4.43 -16.34 -4.59
N VAL A 285 3.93 -15.17 -4.95
CA VAL A 285 2.86 -14.44 -4.24
C VAL A 285 1.51 -14.90 -4.78
N THR A 286 0.61 -15.32 -3.89
CA THR A 286 -0.78 -15.61 -4.26
C THR A 286 -1.54 -14.32 -4.47
N ILE A 287 -2.07 -14.13 -5.67
CA ILE A 287 -2.84 -12.95 -6.05
C ILE A 287 -4.03 -13.36 -6.93
N ASP A 288 -5.13 -12.62 -6.82
CA ASP A 288 -6.28 -12.74 -7.71
C ASP A 288 -6.15 -11.68 -8.80
N ALA A 289 -5.57 -12.08 -9.94
CA ALA A 289 -5.28 -11.16 -11.03
C ALA A 289 -6.57 -10.62 -11.64
N GLN A 290 -6.67 -9.30 -11.72
CA GLN A 290 -7.84 -8.60 -12.22
C GLN A 290 -7.44 -7.67 -13.36
N PHE A 291 -8.13 -7.81 -14.47
CA PHE A 291 -8.05 -6.90 -15.61
C PHE A 291 -9.42 -6.24 -15.76
N SER A 292 -9.43 -5.06 -16.36
CA SER A 292 -10.67 -4.40 -16.74
C SER A 292 -11.18 -4.93 -18.08
N THR A 293 -11.92 -4.13 -18.80
CA THR A 293 -12.39 -4.43 -20.14
C THR A 293 -11.40 -3.93 -21.19
N LEU A 294 -11.47 -4.50 -22.39
CA LEU A 294 -10.83 -3.98 -23.58
C LEU A 294 -11.94 -3.68 -24.60
N ASN A 295 -12.13 -2.41 -24.94
CA ASN A 295 -13.28 -1.94 -25.76
C ASN A 295 -14.63 -2.43 -25.19
N GLY A 296 -14.78 -2.41 -23.86
CA GLY A 296 -15.99 -2.84 -23.17
C GLY A 296 -16.16 -4.36 -23.01
N VAL A 297 -15.23 -5.19 -23.48
CA VAL A 297 -15.26 -6.64 -23.34
C VAL A 297 -14.37 -7.07 -22.17
N PRO A 298 -14.84 -7.90 -21.22
CA PRO A 298 -14.02 -8.38 -20.09
C PRO A 298 -12.77 -9.11 -20.55
N VAL A 299 -11.62 -8.74 -19.98
CA VAL A 299 -10.32 -9.36 -20.27
C VAL A 299 -10.11 -10.56 -19.34
N THR A 300 -10.03 -11.75 -19.91
CA THR A 300 -9.78 -13.01 -19.16
C THR A 300 -8.30 -13.39 -19.12
N GLU A 301 -7.50 -12.87 -20.04
CA GLU A 301 -6.06 -13.01 -20.09
C GLU A 301 -5.44 -11.80 -20.79
N ALA A 302 -4.24 -11.39 -20.37
CA ALA A 302 -3.52 -10.27 -20.94
C ALA A 302 -2.11 -10.72 -21.35
N THR A 303 -1.68 -10.32 -22.53
CA THR A 303 -0.27 -10.44 -22.95
C THR A 303 0.47 -9.18 -22.50
N VAL A 304 1.48 -9.34 -21.65
CA VAL A 304 2.25 -8.27 -21.03
C VAL A 304 3.71 -8.35 -21.47
N GLY A 305 4.39 -7.21 -21.59
CA GLY A 305 5.83 -7.19 -21.86
C GLY A 305 6.61 -7.76 -20.66
N ASP A 306 7.67 -8.50 -20.95
CA ASP A 306 8.61 -9.00 -19.94
C ASP A 306 9.90 -8.18 -19.98
N ASP A 307 9.83 -7.01 -19.34
CA ASP A 307 10.91 -6.02 -19.41
C ASP A 307 12.19 -6.43 -18.68
N LEU A 308 12.11 -7.36 -17.71
CA LEU A 308 13.30 -7.88 -17.04
C LEU A 308 14.16 -8.75 -17.96
N HIS A 309 13.53 -9.38 -18.93
CA HIS A 309 14.20 -10.25 -19.91
C HIS A 309 14.30 -9.60 -21.30
N ALA A 310 13.85 -8.34 -21.43
CA ALA A 310 14.00 -7.57 -22.66
C ALA A 310 15.46 -7.25 -22.92
N THR A 311 15.88 -7.40 -24.20
CA THR A 311 17.20 -7.01 -24.72
C THR A 311 17.03 -5.92 -25.76
N GLU A 312 18.13 -5.38 -26.30
CA GLU A 312 18.08 -4.39 -27.39
C GLU A 312 17.38 -4.94 -28.64
N THR A 313 17.39 -6.25 -28.85
CA THR A 313 16.88 -6.92 -30.05
C THR A 313 15.60 -7.71 -29.82
N GLU A 314 15.26 -8.06 -28.59
CA GLU A 314 14.12 -8.90 -28.24
C GLU A 314 13.28 -8.26 -27.13
N SER A 315 11.97 -8.21 -27.34
CA SER A 315 10.98 -7.77 -26.35
C SER A 315 10.05 -8.94 -26.04
N PRO A 316 10.47 -9.87 -25.14
CA PRO A 316 9.68 -11.01 -24.79
C PRO A 316 8.36 -10.61 -24.13
N THR A 317 7.34 -11.44 -24.28
CA THR A 317 6.02 -11.22 -23.69
C THR A 317 5.61 -12.41 -22.85
N GLN A 318 4.75 -12.17 -21.88
CA GLN A 318 4.16 -13.18 -21.02
C GLN A 318 2.64 -13.08 -21.05
N THR A 319 1.92 -14.19 -21.06
CA THR A 319 0.46 -14.18 -20.90
C THR A 319 0.09 -14.43 -19.44
N ILE A 320 -0.69 -13.52 -18.86
CA ILE A 320 -1.23 -13.60 -17.51
C ILE A 320 -2.74 -13.75 -17.60
N ARG A 321 -3.30 -14.76 -16.93
CA ARG A 321 -4.74 -15.00 -16.87
C ARG A 321 -5.37 -14.27 -15.69
N ALA A 322 -6.64 -13.86 -15.84
CA ALA A 322 -7.43 -13.40 -14.73
C ALA A 322 -7.72 -14.51 -13.72
N GLY A 323 -7.87 -14.17 -12.45
CA GLY A 323 -8.19 -15.09 -11.37
C GLY A 323 -7.00 -15.42 -10.46
N LYS A 324 -7.28 -16.26 -9.47
CA LYS A 324 -6.34 -16.61 -8.41
C LYS A 324 -5.20 -17.48 -8.91
N GLN A 325 -3.97 -17.01 -8.72
CA GLN A 325 -2.74 -17.69 -9.12
C GLN A 325 -1.55 -17.29 -8.25
N GLN A 326 -0.44 -18.02 -8.37
CA GLN A 326 0.85 -17.65 -7.78
C GLN A 326 1.72 -17.01 -8.85
N MET A 327 2.33 -15.87 -8.48
CA MET A 327 3.22 -15.11 -9.36
C MET A 327 4.59 -14.97 -8.72
N ASN A 328 5.64 -15.32 -9.44
CA ASN A 328 7.03 -15.00 -9.08
C ASN A 328 7.29 -13.49 -9.27
N GLY A 329 8.48 -13.02 -8.92
CA GLY A 329 8.82 -11.60 -8.96
C GLY A 329 8.67 -10.96 -10.33
N SER A 330 9.10 -11.63 -11.41
CA SER A 330 8.97 -11.12 -12.78
C SER A 330 7.50 -11.06 -13.21
N THR A 331 6.73 -12.13 -13.02
CA THR A 331 5.31 -12.16 -13.38
C THR A 331 4.50 -11.12 -12.59
N LEU A 332 4.80 -10.98 -11.30
CA LEU A 332 4.13 -10.00 -10.44
C LEU A 332 4.45 -8.55 -10.86
N LEU A 333 5.70 -8.29 -11.27
CA LEU A 333 6.11 -7.02 -11.83
C LEU A 333 5.36 -6.71 -13.13
N ASN A 334 5.34 -7.67 -14.08
CA ASN A 334 4.67 -7.53 -15.36
C ASN A 334 3.18 -7.27 -15.18
N TYR A 335 2.52 -7.97 -14.23
CA TYR A 335 1.14 -7.70 -13.84
C TYR A 335 0.93 -6.28 -13.29
N ALA A 336 1.82 -5.82 -12.40
CA ALA A 336 1.75 -4.49 -11.81
C ALA A 336 1.95 -3.36 -12.81
N ARG A 337 2.59 -3.63 -13.95
CA ARG A 337 2.90 -2.63 -14.98
C ARG A 337 1.89 -2.58 -16.14
N PHE A 338 1.06 -3.59 -16.27
CA PHE A 338 0.06 -3.67 -17.34
C PHE A 338 -0.89 -2.45 -17.31
N ARG A 339 -1.17 -1.90 -18.50
CA ARG A 339 -2.00 -0.68 -18.68
C ARG A 339 -2.82 -0.66 -19.97
N ASP A 340 -2.86 -1.79 -20.70
CA ASP A 340 -3.49 -1.84 -22.03
C ASP A 340 -4.96 -2.28 -21.96
N ASP A 341 -5.62 -2.13 -20.79
CA ASP A 341 -7.06 -2.24 -20.61
C ASP A 341 -7.72 -0.84 -20.56
N ASP A 342 -9.07 -0.80 -20.59
CA ASP A 342 -9.83 0.46 -20.64
C ASP A 342 -9.59 1.37 -19.41
N GLU A 343 -9.05 0.84 -18.29
CA GLU A 343 -8.67 1.63 -17.11
C GLU A 343 -7.29 2.30 -17.25
N GLY A 344 -6.45 1.86 -18.19
CA GLY A 344 -5.16 2.47 -18.49
C GLY A 344 -4.26 2.65 -17.24
N ASP A 345 -3.76 3.86 -17.03
CA ASP A 345 -2.87 4.20 -15.90
C ASP A 345 -3.56 4.09 -14.54
N TYR A 346 -4.87 4.30 -14.45
CA TYR A 346 -5.63 4.08 -13.23
C TYR A 346 -5.67 2.59 -12.86
N GLY A 347 -5.94 1.73 -13.84
CA GLY A 347 -5.89 0.27 -13.69
C GLY A 347 -4.50 -0.21 -13.25
N ARG A 348 -3.43 0.35 -13.83
CA ARG A 348 -2.05 0.08 -13.39
C ARG A 348 -1.85 0.44 -11.91
N THR A 349 -2.24 1.63 -11.49
CA THR A 349 -2.13 2.06 -10.09
C THR A 349 -2.92 1.15 -9.15
N ARG A 350 -4.11 0.72 -9.54
CA ARG A 350 -4.93 -0.24 -8.79
C ARG A 350 -4.23 -1.59 -8.65
N ARG A 351 -3.63 -2.12 -9.72
CA ARG A 351 -2.85 -3.38 -9.71
C ARG A 351 -1.62 -3.27 -8.81
N GLN A 352 -0.90 -2.15 -8.83
CA GLN A 352 0.23 -1.90 -7.93
C GLN A 352 -0.20 -1.90 -6.45
N GLN A 353 -1.33 -1.28 -6.12
CA GLN A 353 -1.88 -1.34 -4.76
C GLN A 353 -2.32 -2.76 -4.37
N GLN A 354 -2.87 -3.52 -5.31
CA GLN A 354 -3.25 -4.92 -5.10
C GLN A 354 -2.03 -5.77 -4.81
N VAL A 355 -0.97 -5.64 -5.60
CA VAL A 355 0.32 -6.32 -5.41
C VAL A 355 0.92 -5.98 -4.05
N MET A 356 1.03 -4.70 -3.70
CA MET A 356 1.53 -4.27 -2.39
C MET A 356 0.71 -4.87 -1.25
N THR A 357 -0.62 -4.88 -1.41
CA THR A 357 -1.53 -5.47 -0.42
C THR A 357 -1.30 -6.97 -0.28
N ALA A 358 -1.18 -7.71 -1.39
CA ALA A 358 -0.95 -9.15 -1.39
C ALA A 358 0.38 -9.50 -0.71
N VAL A 359 1.44 -8.77 -1.01
CA VAL A 359 2.76 -8.92 -0.37
C VAL A 359 2.67 -8.67 1.14
N LEU A 360 2.12 -7.53 1.56
CA LEU A 360 1.99 -7.17 2.98
C LEU A 360 1.11 -8.16 3.75
N GLN A 361 0.07 -8.73 3.12
CA GLN A 361 -0.77 -9.73 3.76
C GLN A 361 -0.10 -11.10 3.91
N GLN A 362 0.77 -11.50 3.00
CA GLN A 362 1.43 -12.80 3.00
C GLN A 362 2.75 -12.83 3.76
N ILE A 363 3.35 -11.68 4.05
CA ILE A 363 4.57 -11.55 4.85
C ILE A 363 4.37 -11.91 6.33
N LYS A 364 3.11 -12.06 6.80
CA LYS A 364 2.76 -12.34 8.22
C LYS A 364 3.24 -13.70 8.72
N ASP A 365 3.62 -14.61 7.86
CA ASP A 365 4.08 -15.94 8.26
C ASP A 365 5.37 -15.83 9.07
N PRO A 366 5.40 -16.26 10.36
CA PRO A 366 6.60 -16.21 11.18
C PRO A 366 7.79 -16.95 10.58
N THR A 367 7.56 -17.93 9.71
CA THR A 367 8.63 -18.63 8.98
C THR A 367 9.38 -17.71 8.03
N LYS A 368 8.76 -16.59 7.61
CA LYS A 368 9.34 -15.56 6.74
C LYS A 368 10.28 -14.58 7.46
N LEU A 369 10.44 -14.65 8.79
CA LEU A 369 11.33 -13.74 9.54
C LEU A 369 12.76 -13.75 9.00
N PHE A 370 13.30 -14.93 8.70
CA PHE A 370 14.67 -15.05 8.21
C PHE A 370 14.78 -14.74 6.71
N THR A 371 13.90 -15.29 5.88
CA THR A 371 13.84 -14.96 4.44
C THR A 371 13.48 -13.50 4.23
N GLY A 372 12.62 -12.93 5.07
CA GLY A 372 12.29 -11.51 5.08
C GLY A 372 13.51 -10.64 5.38
N SER A 373 14.33 -10.99 6.37
CA SER A 373 15.57 -10.27 6.67
C SER A 373 16.58 -10.35 5.53
N GLU A 374 16.70 -11.51 4.86
CA GLU A 374 17.55 -11.66 3.67
C GLU A 374 17.04 -10.84 2.49
N ALA A 375 15.75 -10.86 2.22
CA ALA A 375 15.13 -10.07 1.16
C ALA A 375 15.32 -8.57 1.38
N LEU A 376 15.11 -8.10 2.62
CA LEU A 376 15.41 -6.72 2.99
C LEU A 376 16.88 -6.38 2.76
N GLY A 377 17.80 -7.27 3.13
CA GLY A 377 19.24 -7.10 2.84
C GLY A 377 19.51 -6.93 1.35
N LYS A 378 18.90 -7.75 0.49
CA LYS A 378 19.02 -7.64 -0.98
C LYS A 378 18.42 -6.34 -1.50
N VAL A 379 17.22 -5.95 -1.02
CA VAL A 379 16.62 -4.66 -1.38
C VAL A 379 17.56 -3.52 -1.01
N PHE A 380 18.10 -3.49 0.21
CA PHE A 380 19.05 -2.46 0.65
C PHE A 380 20.35 -2.44 -0.18
N ALA A 381 20.79 -3.58 -0.69
CA ALA A 381 21.97 -3.65 -1.57
C ALA A 381 21.69 -3.15 -3.00
N MET A 382 20.44 -3.19 -3.44
CA MET A 382 20.03 -2.91 -4.82
C MET A 382 19.28 -1.59 -4.96
N THR A 383 18.80 -0.98 -3.86
CA THR A 383 17.97 0.23 -3.89
C THR A 383 18.57 1.34 -3.07
N SER A 384 18.26 2.59 -3.44
CA SER A 384 18.54 3.75 -2.61
C SER A 384 17.47 3.89 -1.53
N THR A 385 17.87 3.95 -0.27
CA THR A 385 16.96 4.16 0.86
C THR A 385 17.69 4.74 2.07
N ASN A 386 17.01 5.62 2.81
CA ASN A 386 17.46 6.10 4.12
C ASN A 386 16.75 5.38 5.29
N LEU A 387 15.93 4.34 5.00
CA LEU A 387 15.23 3.59 6.03
C LEU A 387 16.23 2.78 6.87
N PRO A 388 16.41 3.05 8.17
CA PRO A 388 17.39 2.32 8.95
C PRO A 388 16.90 0.90 9.27
N TYR A 389 17.79 -0.08 9.22
CA TYR A 389 17.44 -1.47 9.57
C TYR A 389 16.89 -1.59 11.00
N THR A 390 17.34 -0.74 11.92
CA THR A 390 16.80 -0.67 13.28
C THR A 390 15.32 -0.30 13.31
N PHE A 391 14.84 0.54 12.38
CA PHE A 391 13.41 0.85 12.25
C PHE A 391 12.61 -0.41 11.91
N LEU A 392 13.11 -1.22 11.00
CA LEU A 392 12.45 -2.47 10.60
C LEU A 392 12.40 -3.47 11.76
N LEU A 393 13.47 -3.58 12.55
CA LEU A 393 13.51 -4.44 13.73
C LEU A 393 12.53 -3.98 14.82
N THR A 394 12.43 -2.67 15.06
CA THR A 394 11.58 -2.13 16.13
C THR A 394 10.12 -2.00 15.72
N ASN A 395 9.84 -1.73 14.46
CA ASN A 395 8.48 -1.50 13.95
C ASN A 395 7.93 -2.69 13.14
N GLY A 396 8.74 -3.70 12.82
CA GLY A 396 8.31 -4.86 12.03
C GLY A 396 7.09 -5.56 12.60
N LEU A 397 7.02 -5.75 13.93
CA LEU A 397 5.84 -6.32 14.59
C LEU A 397 4.60 -5.42 14.45
N SER A 398 4.77 -4.10 14.52
CA SER A 398 3.66 -3.14 14.31
C SER A 398 3.18 -3.15 12.87
N VAL A 399 4.07 -3.34 11.90
CA VAL A 399 3.71 -3.50 10.49
C VAL A 399 2.94 -4.81 10.27
N LEU A 400 3.39 -5.90 10.88
CA LEU A 400 2.69 -7.19 10.82
C LEU A 400 1.30 -7.12 11.46
N ASP A 401 1.17 -6.49 12.65
CA ASP A 401 -0.10 -6.26 13.32
C ASP A 401 -1.01 -5.37 12.47
N GLY A 402 -0.48 -4.28 11.90
CA GLY A 402 -1.20 -3.39 11.00
C GLY A 402 -1.71 -4.10 9.75
N ALA A 403 -0.92 -5.03 9.16
CA ALA A 403 -1.34 -5.83 8.03
C ALA A 403 -2.49 -6.81 8.39
N GLN A 404 -2.57 -7.26 9.65
CA GLN A 404 -3.68 -8.08 10.16
C GLN A 404 -4.95 -7.24 10.39
N ASN A 405 -4.81 -6.02 10.89
CA ASN A 405 -5.92 -5.10 11.16
C ASN A 405 -6.52 -4.46 9.90
N GLY A 406 -5.91 -4.72 8.76
CA GLY A 406 -6.37 -4.27 7.44
C GLY A 406 -5.54 -3.14 6.86
N ILE A 407 -5.58 -3.06 5.55
CA ILE A 407 -4.86 -2.05 4.75
C ILE A 407 -5.88 -1.12 4.13
N LYS A 408 -5.84 0.15 4.54
CA LYS A 408 -6.63 1.22 3.91
C LYS A 408 -5.88 1.71 2.68
N ARG A 409 -6.59 1.97 1.59
CA ARG A 409 -6.01 2.42 0.32
C ARG A 409 -6.77 3.62 -0.23
N ILE A 410 -6.05 4.52 -0.87
CA ILE A 410 -6.60 5.64 -1.62
C ILE A 410 -5.68 5.94 -2.81
N THR A 411 -6.23 6.33 -3.92
CA THR A 411 -5.50 6.86 -5.07
C THR A 411 -5.75 8.36 -5.16
N VAL A 412 -4.73 9.15 -5.50
CA VAL A 412 -4.84 10.58 -5.73
C VAL A 412 -4.52 10.85 -7.19
N PRO A 413 -5.51 11.28 -8.01
CA PRO A 413 -6.93 11.39 -7.67
C PRO A 413 -7.65 10.04 -7.61
N GLU A 414 -8.83 10.00 -6.99
CA GLU A 414 -9.77 8.89 -7.13
C GLU A 414 -10.41 8.88 -8.49
N LEU A 415 -11.00 7.75 -8.89
CA LEU A 415 -11.58 7.58 -10.21
C LEU A 415 -12.64 8.65 -10.49
N GLY A 416 -12.45 9.39 -11.59
CA GLY A 416 -13.35 10.46 -12.00
C GLY A 416 -13.16 11.79 -11.28
N ASP A 417 -12.22 11.90 -10.34
CA ASP A 417 -12.00 13.10 -9.52
C ASP A 417 -10.86 13.99 -10.07
N TRP A 418 -10.78 14.08 -11.40
CA TRP A 418 -9.84 14.94 -12.11
C TRP A 418 -10.44 15.53 -13.39
N VAL A 419 -9.77 16.53 -13.92
CA VAL A 419 -10.03 17.09 -15.26
C VAL A 419 -8.76 16.92 -16.08
N ASP A 420 -8.93 16.47 -17.31
CA ASP A 420 -7.81 16.41 -18.26
C ASP A 420 -7.32 17.83 -18.56
N ASP A 421 -6.01 18.00 -18.48
CA ASP A 421 -5.32 19.27 -18.73
C ASP A 421 -3.94 18.98 -19.35
N TYR A 422 -3.17 20.01 -19.61
CA TYR A 422 -1.85 19.88 -20.20
C TYR A 422 -0.80 20.50 -19.29
N ASP A 423 0.36 19.84 -19.19
CA ASP A 423 1.53 20.42 -18.54
C ASP A 423 2.17 21.52 -19.43
N VAL A 424 3.18 22.19 -18.90
CA VAL A 424 3.89 23.26 -19.63
C VAL A 424 4.55 22.80 -20.94
N TYR A 425 4.74 21.48 -21.11
CA TYR A 425 5.32 20.87 -22.30
C TYR A 425 4.26 20.37 -23.29
N GLY A 426 2.97 20.55 -22.98
CA GLY A 426 1.84 20.09 -23.79
C GLY A 426 1.52 18.62 -23.64
N GLY A 427 2.01 17.96 -22.57
CA GLY A 427 1.69 16.59 -22.25
C GLY A 427 0.36 16.48 -21.51
N LEU A 428 -0.51 15.54 -21.91
CA LEU A 428 -1.78 15.26 -21.22
C LEU A 428 -1.55 14.94 -19.75
N SER A 429 -2.29 15.59 -18.87
CA SER A 429 -2.08 15.62 -17.42
C SER A 429 -3.41 15.66 -16.67
N LEU A 430 -3.36 15.42 -15.36
CA LEU A 430 -4.52 15.37 -14.49
C LEU A 430 -4.54 16.61 -13.58
N ARG A 431 -5.52 17.48 -13.76
CA ARG A 431 -5.77 18.60 -12.85
C ARG A 431 -6.76 18.19 -11.77
N ILE A 432 -6.37 18.40 -10.51
CA ILE A 432 -7.14 18.02 -9.33
C ILE A 432 -7.34 19.20 -8.39
N ASP A 433 -8.30 19.10 -7.46
CA ASP A 433 -8.42 20.01 -6.33
C ASP A 433 -7.46 19.62 -5.21
N GLN A 434 -6.29 20.24 -5.17
CA GLN A 434 -5.26 19.97 -4.19
C GLN A 434 -5.71 20.23 -2.75
N GLU A 435 -6.53 21.26 -2.52
CA GLU A 435 -7.01 21.57 -1.15
C GLU A 435 -8.02 20.54 -0.66
N ALA A 436 -8.88 20.02 -1.54
CA ALA A 436 -9.75 18.91 -1.22
C ALA A 436 -8.94 17.67 -0.85
N TYR A 437 -7.87 17.36 -1.61
CA TYR A 437 -7.00 16.22 -1.31
C TYR A 437 -6.14 16.42 -0.07
N LYS A 438 -5.67 17.62 0.26
CA LYS A 438 -5.05 17.90 1.56
C LYS A 438 -5.97 17.53 2.73
N ASN A 439 -7.24 17.94 2.64
CA ASN A 439 -8.24 17.62 3.66
C ASN A 439 -8.52 16.11 3.73
N LYS A 440 -8.66 15.45 2.59
CA LYS A 440 -8.90 14.00 2.48
C LYS A 440 -7.74 13.19 3.07
N LEU A 441 -6.50 13.55 2.75
CA LEU A 441 -5.30 12.91 3.30
C LEU A 441 -5.15 13.13 4.81
N SER A 442 -5.56 14.29 5.33
CA SER A 442 -5.65 14.55 6.76
C SER A 442 -6.67 13.64 7.44
N GLN A 443 -7.88 13.51 6.89
CA GLN A 443 -8.92 12.60 7.40
C GLN A 443 -8.49 11.13 7.29
N PHE A 444 -7.72 10.80 6.28
CA PHE A 444 -7.12 9.47 6.11
C PHE A 444 -6.03 9.17 7.14
N GLY A 445 -5.49 10.21 7.81
CA GLY A 445 -4.52 10.12 8.90
C GLY A 445 -3.06 10.02 8.43
N LEU A 446 -2.70 10.75 7.38
CA LEU A 446 -1.31 10.87 6.92
C LEU A 446 -0.66 12.21 7.32
N ARG A 447 -1.46 13.15 7.84
CA ARG A 447 -1.01 14.50 8.26
C ARG A 447 -1.07 14.63 9.77
#